data_5fbb36ebb4b42552734bae27a6804356
#
_entry.id   5fbb36ebb4b42552734bae27a6804356
#
_cell.length_a   1.000
_cell.length_b   1.000
_cell.length_c   1.000
_cell.angle_alpha   90.00
_cell.angle_beta   90.00
_cell.angle_gamma   90.00
#
_symmetry.space_group_name_H-M   'P 1'
#
loop_
_entity.id
_entity.type
_entity.pdbx_description
1 polymer ?
#
loop_
_entity_poly.entity_id
_entity_poly.type
_entity_poly.pdbx_seq_one_letter_code
_entity_poly.pdbx_strand_id
1 'polypeptide(L)'
;GRNMMFGSICESPITLAAIKSWHASIDDETMLLREVIDLDGTFGGPTVGANSPPTPSEKSQDQSSDPSGSEDNEGEDDDSDDNEGNVPLSAMEEALRPKILKVFGVIAKSATKISRIQIQKLEAAQTRDEISPATLKRHAKFLREIKEIMVSPPGLQKRIELNNFRIEELVDQLYGLNRRLISLEGRLFRLASRHKISRESFLKQYIGNELETA
;
A
#
# COMPACT_ATOMS: atom_id res chain seq x y z
N GLY A 1 5.20 0.21 15.63
CA GLY A 1 4.55 1.24 14.76
C GLY A 1 4.34 0.75 13.33
N ARG A 2 5.39 0.32 12.59
CA ARG A 2 5.30 -0.08 11.16
C ARG A 2 4.29 -1.21 10.92
N ASN A 3 4.26 -2.22 11.78
CA ASN A 3 3.31 -3.34 11.66
C ASN A 3 1.85 -2.93 11.90
N MET A 4 1.62 -1.97 12.80
CA MET A 4 0.28 -1.45 13.07
C MET A 4 -0.21 -0.59 11.89
N MET A 5 0.65 0.27 11.37
CA MET A 5 0.35 1.09 10.19
C MET A 5 0.06 0.22 8.96
N PHE A 6 0.89 -0.79 8.71
CA PHE A 6 0.69 -1.74 7.62
C PHE A 6 -0.63 -2.50 7.76
N GLY A 7 -0.96 -2.98 8.97
CA GLY A 7 -2.24 -3.64 9.23
C GLY A 7 -3.44 -2.74 8.96
N SER A 8 -3.36 -1.46 9.32
CA SER A 8 -4.44 -0.48 9.06
C SER A 8 -4.60 -0.17 7.57
N ILE A 9 -3.49 -0.06 6.84
CA ILE A 9 -3.52 0.12 5.38
C ILE A 9 -4.19 -1.08 4.71
N CYS A 10 -3.87 -2.31 5.13
CA CYS A 10 -4.46 -3.53 4.58
C CYS A 10 -5.97 -3.67 4.83
N GLU A 11 -6.52 -3.01 5.86
CA GLU A 11 -7.95 -2.99 6.13
C GLU A 11 -8.72 -1.97 5.25
N SER A 12 -8.00 -1.06 4.60
CA SER A 12 -8.60 -0.03 3.75
C SER A 12 -9.23 -0.63 2.47
N PRO A 13 -10.47 -0.24 2.11
CA PRO A 13 -11.09 -0.63 0.85
C PRO A 13 -10.26 -0.27 -0.39
N ILE A 14 -9.52 0.84 -0.32
CA ILE A 14 -8.64 1.32 -1.39
C ILE A 14 -7.50 0.32 -1.62
N THR A 15 -6.85 -0.12 -0.55
CA THR A 15 -5.79 -1.12 -0.62
C THR A 15 -6.29 -2.45 -1.16
N LEU A 16 -7.48 -2.88 -0.73
CA LEU A 16 -8.09 -4.11 -1.25
C LEU A 16 -8.40 -4.02 -2.75
N ALA A 17 -8.87 -2.87 -3.21
CA ALA A 17 -9.09 -2.62 -4.64
C ALA A 17 -7.76 -2.56 -5.40
N ALA A 18 -6.73 -1.94 -4.85
CA ALA A 18 -5.39 -1.89 -5.43
C ALA A 18 -4.77 -3.29 -5.55
N ILE A 19 -4.81 -4.10 -4.49
CA ILE A 19 -4.29 -5.49 -4.52
C ILE A 19 -5.00 -6.31 -5.60
N LYS A 20 -6.31 -6.14 -5.76
CA LYS A 20 -7.06 -6.81 -6.82
C LYS A 20 -6.60 -6.37 -8.22
N SER A 21 -6.34 -5.08 -8.42
CA SER A 21 -5.82 -4.55 -9.67
C SER A 21 -4.39 -5.04 -9.94
N TRP A 22 -3.51 -4.98 -8.93
CA TRP A 22 -2.14 -5.47 -9.06
C TRP A 22 -2.08 -6.97 -9.35
N HIS A 23 -2.95 -7.77 -8.72
CA HIS A 23 -3.04 -9.20 -9.02
C HIS A 23 -3.32 -9.43 -10.51
N ALA A 24 -4.30 -8.73 -11.08
CA ALA A 24 -4.61 -8.84 -12.50
C ALA A 24 -3.44 -8.38 -13.38
N SER A 25 -2.82 -7.23 -13.06
CA SER A 25 -1.71 -6.69 -13.84
C SER A 25 -0.43 -7.54 -13.79
N ILE A 26 -0.17 -8.22 -12.66
CA ILE A 26 0.98 -9.14 -12.54
C ILE A 26 0.67 -10.46 -13.29
N ASP A 27 -0.57 -10.93 -13.24
CA ASP A 27 -1.02 -12.13 -13.96
C ASP A 27 -0.95 -11.92 -15.48
N ASP A 28 -1.41 -10.75 -15.97
CA ASP A 28 -1.36 -10.32 -17.35
C ASP A 28 0.04 -9.84 -17.81
N GLU A 29 1.05 -9.92 -16.97
CA GLU A 29 2.45 -9.48 -17.22
C GLU A 29 2.60 -8.01 -17.62
N THR A 30 1.61 -7.18 -17.31
CA THR A 30 1.65 -5.73 -17.56
C THR A 30 2.37 -4.96 -16.45
N MET A 31 2.64 -5.59 -15.32
CA MET A 31 3.33 -5.03 -14.16
C MET A 31 4.29 -6.06 -13.57
N LEU A 32 5.48 -5.61 -13.20
CA LEU A 32 6.48 -6.46 -12.57
C LEU A 32 6.20 -6.60 -11.07
N LEU A 33 6.51 -7.78 -10.51
CA LEU A 33 6.28 -8.04 -9.09
C LEU A 33 7.04 -7.06 -8.19
N ARG A 34 8.28 -6.72 -8.54
CA ARG A 34 9.13 -5.75 -7.83
C ARG A 34 8.56 -4.33 -7.74
N GLU A 35 7.63 -3.98 -8.63
CA GLU A 35 6.96 -2.68 -8.56
C GLU A 35 5.89 -2.64 -7.47
N VAL A 36 5.40 -3.80 -7.05
CA VAL A 36 4.32 -3.93 -6.06
C VAL A 36 4.84 -4.28 -4.69
N ILE A 37 5.81 -5.20 -4.62
CA ILE A 37 6.38 -5.69 -3.37
C ILE A 37 7.89 -5.41 -3.29
N ASP A 38 8.34 -5.27 -2.05
CA ASP A 38 9.77 -5.27 -1.72
C ASP A 38 10.25 -6.73 -1.73
N LEU A 39 11.06 -7.07 -2.75
CA LEU A 39 11.55 -8.43 -2.94
C LEU A 39 12.52 -8.84 -1.84
N ASP A 40 13.44 -7.96 -1.45
CA ASP A 40 14.45 -8.24 -0.42
C ASP A 40 13.80 -8.45 0.95
N GLY A 41 12.87 -7.57 1.30
CA GLY A 41 12.10 -7.67 2.55
C GLY A 41 11.24 -8.93 2.60
N THR A 42 10.65 -9.34 1.47
CA THR A 42 9.73 -10.47 1.37
C THR A 42 10.46 -11.81 1.20
N PHE A 43 11.55 -11.86 0.44
CA PHE A 43 12.32 -13.09 0.16
C PHE A 43 13.04 -13.61 1.41
N GLY A 44 13.54 -12.71 2.24
CA GLY A 44 14.16 -13.11 3.51
C GLY A 44 15.65 -13.39 3.43
N GLY A 45 16.33 -12.90 2.42
CA GLY A 45 17.79 -12.89 2.35
C GLY A 45 18.42 -12.11 3.52
N PRO A 46 19.73 -12.26 3.77
CA PRO A 46 20.40 -11.49 4.80
C PRO A 46 20.23 -10.01 4.49
N THR A 47 19.59 -9.29 5.41
CA THR A 47 19.52 -7.83 5.34
C THR A 47 20.92 -7.28 5.57
N VAL A 48 21.66 -7.08 4.51
CA VAL A 48 22.87 -6.28 4.56
C VAL A 48 22.44 -4.84 4.77
N GLY A 49 22.59 -4.36 6.03
CA GLY A 49 22.66 -2.94 6.32
C GLY A 49 21.37 -2.17 6.56
N ALA A 50 20.64 -2.53 7.62
CA ALA A 50 19.71 -1.56 8.23
C ALA A 50 20.46 -0.53 9.12
N ASN A 51 21.75 -0.27 8.89
CA ASN A 51 22.55 0.71 9.64
C ASN A 51 23.50 1.49 8.73
N SER A 52 23.00 2.09 7.67
CA SER A 52 23.70 3.18 7.02
C SER A 52 22.95 4.47 7.37
N PRO A 53 23.57 5.39 8.13
CA PRO A 53 23.00 6.72 8.32
C PRO A 53 22.97 7.44 6.96
N PRO A 54 21.99 8.35 6.73
CA PRO A 54 21.92 9.12 5.49
C PRO A 54 23.16 9.97 5.37
N THR A 55 23.96 9.73 4.35
CA THR A 55 25.11 10.57 3.99
C THR A 55 24.56 11.93 3.53
N PRO A 56 24.96 13.06 4.14
CA PRO A 56 24.60 14.37 3.64
C PRO A 56 25.29 14.61 2.31
N SER A 57 24.52 15.00 1.32
CA SER A 57 25.04 15.52 0.05
C SER A 57 25.92 16.76 0.32
N GLU A 58 27.22 16.62 0.23
CA GLU A 58 28.11 17.77 0.19
C GLU A 58 28.30 18.25 -1.24
N LYS A 59 28.15 19.56 -1.31
CA LYS A 59 28.20 20.42 -2.47
C LYS A 59 29.55 20.38 -3.19
N SER A 60 29.43 20.47 -4.50
CA SER A 60 30.45 20.91 -5.44
C SER A 60 31.32 22.05 -4.92
N GLN A 61 32.62 21.91 -4.97
CA GLN A 61 33.54 23.04 -5.21
C GLN A 61 34.64 22.63 -6.15
N ASP A 62 34.63 23.36 -7.23
CA ASP A 62 35.60 23.59 -8.27
C ASP A 62 37.03 23.86 -7.72
N GLN A 63 38.05 23.21 -8.28
CA GLN A 63 39.30 23.87 -8.63
C GLN A 63 40.20 22.97 -9.47
N SER A 64 40.55 23.56 -10.57
CA SER A 64 41.52 23.23 -11.60
C SER A 64 42.93 22.89 -11.10
N SER A 65 43.61 21.95 -11.76
CA SER A 65 44.87 22.12 -12.47
C SER A 65 45.48 20.77 -12.91
N ASP A 66 45.83 20.72 -14.16
CA ASP A 66 46.60 19.79 -14.99
C ASP A 66 48.10 19.93 -14.71
N PRO A 67 49.05 19.15 -15.33
CA PRO A 67 49.03 17.82 -15.97
C PRO A 67 50.24 16.92 -15.65
N SER A 68 50.25 15.74 -16.29
CA SER A 68 51.37 14.91 -16.77
C SER A 68 51.90 13.78 -15.89
N GLY A 69 51.99 12.62 -16.58
CA GLY A 69 52.85 11.51 -16.18
C GLY A 69 52.27 10.15 -16.61
N SER A 70 52.65 9.72 -17.80
CA SER A 70 52.53 8.35 -18.32
C SER A 70 53.08 7.31 -17.34
N GLU A 71 52.42 6.14 -17.29
CA GLU A 71 53.14 4.87 -17.48
C GLU A 71 52.16 3.70 -17.38
N ASP A 72 52.24 2.82 -18.39
CA ASP A 72 51.59 1.55 -18.55
C ASP A 72 51.75 0.65 -17.31
N ASN A 73 50.64 0.04 -16.86
CA ASN A 73 50.68 -1.23 -16.19
C ASN A 73 49.46 -2.06 -16.56
N GLU A 74 49.69 -3.00 -17.46
CA GLU A 74 48.79 -4.13 -17.68
C GLU A 74 48.75 -4.92 -16.37
N GLY A 75 47.63 -4.85 -15.68
CA GLY A 75 47.33 -5.64 -14.49
C GLY A 75 46.02 -6.34 -14.73
N GLU A 76 46.13 -7.64 -14.80
CA GLU A 76 45.08 -8.64 -15.00
C GLU A 76 43.82 -8.34 -14.15
N ASP A 77 42.66 -8.31 -14.81
CA ASP A 77 41.33 -8.36 -14.21
C ASP A 77 41.20 -9.66 -13.41
N ASP A 78 41.58 -9.64 -12.15
CA ASP A 78 41.15 -10.58 -11.14
C ASP A 78 39.76 -10.11 -10.66
N ASP A 79 38.78 -10.38 -11.51
CA ASP A 79 37.36 -10.23 -11.24
C ASP A 79 36.97 -11.31 -10.23
N SER A 80 37.55 -11.21 -9.02
CA SER A 80 37.11 -12.02 -7.89
C SER A 80 35.69 -11.56 -7.51
N ASP A 81 34.74 -12.25 -8.09
CA ASP A 81 33.31 -12.26 -7.85
C ASP A 81 33.02 -12.61 -6.38
N ASP A 82 33.32 -11.66 -5.46
CA ASP A 82 32.92 -11.68 -4.05
C ASP A 82 31.40 -11.41 -3.89
N ASN A 83 30.59 -11.92 -4.83
CA ASN A 83 29.12 -11.88 -4.75
C ASN A 83 28.56 -13.18 -4.17
N GLU A 84 29.29 -13.83 -3.28
CA GLU A 84 28.79 -15.00 -2.55
C GLU A 84 27.69 -14.61 -1.54
N GLY A 85 26.45 -14.47 -2.01
CA GLY A 85 25.28 -14.37 -1.13
C GLY A 85 24.12 -13.53 -1.62
N ASN A 86 24.26 -12.81 -2.70
CA ASN A 86 23.15 -11.96 -3.18
C ASN A 86 22.43 -12.64 -4.36
N VAL A 87 21.26 -13.20 -4.07
CA VAL A 87 20.42 -13.80 -5.12
C VAL A 87 19.99 -12.72 -6.10
N PRO A 88 20.17 -12.88 -7.43
CA PRO A 88 19.74 -11.89 -8.41
C PRO A 88 18.25 -11.55 -8.25
N LEU A 89 17.90 -10.27 -8.39
CA LEU A 89 16.51 -9.78 -8.28
C LEU A 89 15.53 -10.56 -9.18
N SER A 90 15.98 -10.94 -10.39
CA SER A 90 15.16 -11.73 -11.31
C SER A 90 14.85 -13.13 -10.78
N ALA A 91 15.81 -13.78 -10.14
CA ALA A 91 15.62 -15.11 -9.54
C ALA A 91 14.70 -15.04 -8.29
N MET A 92 14.81 -13.97 -7.49
CA MET A 92 13.89 -13.72 -6.38
C MET A 92 12.47 -13.49 -6.90
N GLU A 93 12.31 -12.69 -7.95
CA GLU A 93 11.02 -12.40 -8.58
C GLU A 93 10.37 -13.67 -9.13
N GLU A 94 11.12 -14.50 -9.85
CA GLU A 94 10.64 -15.76 -10.39
C GLU A 94 10.22 -16.75 -9.29
N ALA A 95 10.97 -16.83 -8.20
CA ALA A 95 10.67 -17.71 -7.07
C ALA A 95 9.45 -17.24 -6.25
N LEU A 96 9.26 -15.91 -6.12
CA LEU A 96 8.17 -15.31 -5.35
C LEU A 96 6.87 -15.18 -6.14
N ARG A 97 6.94 -14.91 -7.44
CA ARG A 97 5.79 -14.65 -8.31
C ARG A 97 4.64 -15.65 -8.13
N PRO A 98 4.84 -16.98 -8.26
CA PRO A 98 3.73 -17.93 -8.14
C PRO A 98 3.13 -17.97 -6.72
N LYS A 99 3.93 -17.69 -5.69
CA LYS A 99 3.47 -17.65 -4.31
C LYS A 99 2.64 -16.40 -4.04
N ILE A 100 3.12 -15.25 -4.49
CA ILE A 100 2.43 -13.97 -4.32
C ILE A 100 1.14 -13.94 -5.12
N LEU A 101 1.12 -14.42 -6.36
CA LEU A 101 -0.11 -14.51 -7.16
C LEU A 101 -1.18 -15.34 -6.46
N LYS A 102 -0.81 -16.49 -5.85
CA LYS A 102 -1.74 -17.29 -5.06
C LYS A 102 -2.31 -16.51 -3.87
N VAL A 103 -1.45 -15.82 -3.13
CA VAL A 103 -1.85 -15.02 -1.96
C VAL A 103 -2.75 -13.86 -2.38
N PHE A 104 -2.34 -13.09 -3.38
CA PHE A 104 -3.14 -11.98 -3.90
C PHE A 104 -4.47 -12.44 -4.49
N GLY A 105 -4.51 -13.61 -5.12
CA GLY A 105 -5.75 -14.23 -5.60
C GLY A 105 -6.74 -14.56 -4.48
N VAL A 106 -6.25 -15.03 -3.32
CA VAL A 106 -7.10 -15.26 -2.13
C VAL A 106 -7.60 -13.93 -1.57
N ILE A 107 -6.72 -12.94 -1.45
CA ILE A 107 -7.07 -11.60 -0.98
C ILE A 107 -8.10 -10.94 -1.93
N ALA A 108 -7.92 -11.02 -3.24
CA ALA A 108 -8.83 -10.47 -4.24
C ALA A 108 -10.25 -11.08 -4.16
N LYS A 109 -10.34 -12.39 -3.90
CA LYS A 109 -11.63 -13.07 -3.66
C LYS A 109 -12.31 -12.57 -2.38
N SER A 110 -11.55 -12.41 -1.30
CA SER A 110 -12.05 -11.90 -0.02
C SER A 110 -12.41 -10.41 -0.11
N ALA A 111 -11.61 -9.61 -0.83
CA ALA A 111 -11.88 -8.20 -1.13
C ALA A 111 -13.21 -8.02 -1.88
N THR A 112 -13.49 -8.89 -2.86
CA THR A 112 -14.77 -8.85 -3.59
C THR A 112 -15.97 -9.12 -2.68
N LYS A 113 -15.83 -10.04 -1.70
CA LYS A 113 -16.87 -10.30 -0.71
C LYS A 113 -17.07 -9.12 0.25
N ILE A 114 -15.97 -8.51 0.69
CA ILE A 114 -15.99 -7.32 1.54
C ILE A 114 -16.67 -6.16 0.81
N SER A 115 -16.33 -5.91 -0.45
CA SER A 115 -16.93 -4.85 -1.26
C SER A 115 -18.45 -5.00 -1.35
N ARG A 116 -18.96 -6.23 -1.54
CA ARG A 116 -20.43 -6.49 -1.54
C ARG A 116 -21.07 -6.16 -0.19
N ILE A 117 -20.41 -6.54 0.92
CA ILE A 117 -20.91 -6.22 2.26
C ILE A 117 -20.88 -4.71 2.50
N GLN A 118 -19.86 -4.01 2.01
CA GLN A 118 -19.78 -2.55 2.12
C GLN A 118 -20.88 -1.84 1.35
N ILE A 119 -21.23 -2.32 0.14
CA ILE A 119 -22.39 -1.81 -0.62
C ILE A 119 -23.67 -2.02 0.17
N GLN A 120 -23.91 -3.22 0.72
CA GLN A 120 -25.07 -3.49 1.55
C GLN A 120 -25.12 -2.58 2.79
N LYS A 121 -23.96 -2.30 3.40
CA LYS A 121 -23.87 -1.35 4.52
C LYS A 121 -24.25 0.07 4.09
N LEU A 122 -23.82 0.49 2.93
CA LEU A 122 -24.14 1.81 2.39
C LEU A 122 -25.66 1.91 2.07
N GLU A 123 -26.22 0.91 1.42
CA GLU A 123 -27.65 0.84 1.11
C GLU A 123 -28.50 0.88 2.40
N ALA A 124 -28.14 0.05 3.39
CA ALA A 124 -28.82 0.03 4.68
C ALA A 124 -28.75 1.38 5.42
N ALA A 125 -27.59 2.05 5.35
CA ALA A 125 -27.44 3.39 5.94
C ALA A 125 -28.32 4.45 5.23
N GLN A 126 -28.53 4.30 3.90
CA GLN A 126 -29.39 5.20 3.14
C GLN A 126 -30.89 4.94 3.39
N THR A 127 -31.27 3.69 3.62
CA THR A 127 -32.68 3.28 3.87
C THR A 127 -33.04 3.27 5.36
N ARG A 128 -32.11 3.54 6.25
CA ARG A 128 -32.22 3.41 7.72
C ARG A 128 -32.57 1.99 8.17
N ASP A 129 -32.21 1.01 7.39
CA ASP A 129 -32.37 -0.39 7.75
C ASP A 129 -31.25 -0.87 8.67
N GLU A 130 -31.57 -1.77 9.59
CA GLU A 130 -30.57 -2.39 10.45
C GLU A 130 -29.81 -3.49 9.70
N ILE A 131 -28.49 -3.43 9.77
CA ILE A 131 -27.62 -4.45 9.19
C ILE A 131 -27.61 -5.67 10.12
N SER A 132 -27.84 -6.85 9.54
CA SER A 132 -27.76 -8.10 10.30
C SER A 132 -26.42 -8.25 11.03
N PRO A 133 -26.43 -8.56 12.34
CA PRO A 133 -25.20 -8.83 13.10
C PRO A 133 -24.33 -9.93 12.48
N ALA A 134 -24.93 -10.87 11.77
CA ALA A 134 -24.20 -11.91 11.04
C ALA A 134 -23.37 -11.33 9.89
N THR A 135 -23.87 -10.32 9.19
CA THR A 135 -23.15 -9.62 8.11
C THR A 135 -21.96 -8.84 8.66
N LEU A 136 -22.11 -8.16 9.80
CA LEU A 136 -21.02 -7.46 10.46
C LEU A 136 -19.91 -8.43 10.94
N LYS A 137 -20.30 -9.57 11.52
CA LYS A 137 -19.34 -10.62 11.91
C LYS A 137 -18.58 -11.19 10.71
N ARG A 138 -19.26 -11.42 9.58
CA ARG A 138 -18.61 -11.86 8.33
C ARG A 138 -17.61 -10.84 7.82
N HIS A 139 -17.98 -9.56 7.81
CA HIS A 139 -17.07 -8.47 7.42
C HIS A 139 -15.81 -8.47 8.27
N ALA A 140 -15.95 -8.46 9.60
CA ALA A 140 -14.83 -8.51 10.53
C ALA A 140 -13.96 -9.77 10.35
N LYS A 141 -14.58 -10.92 10.07
CA LYS A 141 -13.86 -12.16 9.78
C LYS A 141 -12.99 -12.05 8.53
N PHE A 142 -13.54 -11.55 7.41
CA PHE A 142 -12.77 -11.38 6.17
C PHE A 142 -11.62 -10.39 6.32
N LEU A 143 -11.81 -9.28 7.04
CA LEU A 143 -10.72 -8.34 7.32
C LEU A 143 -9.60 -8.99 8.14
N ARG A 144 -9.95 -9.78 9.14
CA ARG A 144 -8.97 -10.54 9.93
C ARG A 144 -8.21 -11.55 9.08
N GLU A 145 -8.91 -12.32 8.24
CA GLU A 145 -8.28 -13.27 7.32
C GLU A 145 -7.28 -12.59 6.38
N ILE A 146 -7.63 -11.45 5.81
CA ILE A 146 -6.72 -10.69 4.95
C ILE A 146 -5.49 -10.23 5.72
N LYS A 147 -5.68 -9.69 6.93
CA LYS A 147 -4.57 -9.25 7.77
C LYS A 147 -3.63 -10.40 8.14
N GLU A 148 -4.18 -11.55 8.51
CA GLU A 148 -3.41 -12.76 8.80
C GLU A 148 -2.60 -13.22 7.58
N ILE A 149 -3.22 -13.26 6.40
CA ILE A 149 -2.56 -13.64 5.14
C ILE A 149 -1.44 -12.66 4.78
N MET A 150 -1.61 -11.36 5.01
CA MET A 150 -0.57 -10.36 4.71
C MET A 150 0.61 -10.44 5.69
N VAL A 151 0.35 -10.76 6.96
CA VAL A 151 1.39 -10.88 8.01
C VAL A 151 2.09 -12.23 7.95
N SER A 152 1.35 -13.30 7.68
CA SER A 152 1.85 -14.69 7.61
C SER A 152 1.31 -15.38 6.37
N PRO A 153 1.82 -15.02 5.19
CA PRO A 153 1.32 -15.58 3.95
C PRO A 153 1.69 -17.05 3.82
N PRO A 154 0.77 -17.89 3.36
CA PRO A 154 1.04 -19.31 3.18
C PRO A 154 2.12 -19.56 2.11
N GLY A 155 3.15 -20.31 2.48
CA GLY A 155 4.26 -20.66 1.59
C GLY A 155 5.38 -19.62 1.49
N LEU A 156 5.32 -18.55 2.28
CA LEU A 156 6.40 -17.58 2.46
C LEU A 156 6.91 -17.65 3.90
N GLN A 157 8.20 -17.39 4.08
CA GLN A 157 8.83 -17.39 5.41
C GLN A 157 8.64 -16.06 6.14
N LYS A 158 8.46 -14.99 5.38
CA LYS A 158 8.26 -13.63 5.89
C LYS A 158 6.93 -13.07 5.43
N ARG A 159 6.51 -11.98 6.06
CA ARG A 159 5.34 -11.20 5.63
C ARG A 159 5.58 -10.61 4.24
N ILE A 160 4.50 -10.31 3.53
CA ILE A 160 4.57 -9.54 2.29
C ILE A 160 4.84 -8.08 2.65
N GLU A 161 5.95 -7.54 2.17
CA GLU A 161 6.26 -6.13 2.28
C GLU A 161 5.93 -5.45 0.96
N LEU A 162 5.05 -4.46 1.01
CA LEU A 162 4.73 -3.63 -0.15
C LEU A 162 5.88 -2.67 -0.44
N ASN A 163 6.12 -2.40 -1.72
CA ASN A 163 7.05 -1.37 -2.15
C ASN A 163 6.64 0.00 -1.57
N ASN A 164 7.59 0.77 -1.08
CA ASN A 164 7.34 2.07 -0.47
C ASN A 164 6.58 3.02 -1.40
N PHE A 165 6.90 3.01 -2.69
CA PHE A 165 6.17 3.81 -3.69
C PHE A 165 4.68 3.48 -3.72
N ARG A 166 4.31 2.20 -3.64
CA ARG A 166 2.90 1.79 -3.58
C ARG A 166 2.21 2.19 -2.28
N ILE A 167 2.95 2.16 -1.18
CA ILE A 167 2.42 2.65 0.10
C ILE A 167 2.14 4.15 0.02
N GLU A 168 3.06 4.94 -0.52
CA GLU A 168 2.90 6.38 -0.72
C GLU A 168 1.72 6.69 -1.65
N GLU A 169 1.59 5.97 -2.77
CA GLU A 169 0.47 6.10 -3.69
C GLU A 169 -0.88 5.85 -2.98
N LEU A 170 -0.99 4.80 -2.16
CA LEU A 170 -2.20 4.50 -1.40
C LEU A 170 -2.51 5.60 -0.37
N VAL A 171 -1.48 6.12 0.31
CA VAL A 171 -1.62 7.21 1.27
C VAL A 171 -2.08 8.49 0.57
N ASP A 172 -1.51 8.83 -0.58
CA ASP A 172 -1.91 9.98 -1.37
C ASP A 172 -3.36 9.88 -1.87
N GLN A 173 -3.79 8.68 -2.28
CA GLN A 173 -5.19 8.44 -2.63
C GLN A 173 -6.12 8.67 -1.44
N LEU A 174 -5.75 8.21 -0.24
CA LEU A 174 -6.52 8.47 0.99
C LEU A 174 -6.60 9.95 1.31
N TYR A 175 -5.49 10.67 1.23
CA TYR A 175 -5.48 12.13 1.42
C TYR A 175 -6.30 12.85 0.36
N GLY A 176 -6.24 12.41 -0.90
CA GLY A 176 -7.05 12.96 -1.99
C GLY A 176 -8.56 12.82 -1.71
N LEU A 177 -9.00 11.65 -1.26
CA LEU A 177 -10.39 11.42 -0.87
C LEU A 177 -10.80 12.27 0.33
N ASN A 178 -9.96 12.36 1.36
CA ASN A 178 -10.23 13.19 2.53
C ASN A 178 -10.39 14.66 2.16
N ARG A 179 -9.51 15.21 1.31
CA ARG A 179 -9.63 16.59 0.81
C ARG A 179 -10.92 16.80 0.04
N ARG A 180 -11.31 15.82 -0.80
CA ARG A 180 -12.57 15.88 -1.54
C ARG A 180 -13.78 15.87 -0.60
N LEU A 181 -13.76 15.03 0.43
CA LEU A 181 -14.83 14.96 1.45
C LEU A 181 -14.97 16.30 2.16
N ILE A 182 -13.89 16.85 2.71
CA ILE A 182 -13.89 18.17 3.38
C ILE A 182 -14.42 19.27 2.46
N SER A 183 -14.05 19.24 1.18
CA SER A 183 -14.56 20.20 0.19
C SER A 183 -16.06 20.09 0.00
N LEU A 184 -16.62 18.87 -0.07
CA LEU A 184 -18.05 18.62 -0.20
C LEU A 184 -18.80 19.03 1.06
N GLU A 185 -18.31 18.68 2.23
CA GLU A 185 -18.87 19.12 3.53
C GLU A 185 -18.89 20.65 3.64
N GLY A 186 -17.82 21.32 3.23
CA GLY A 186 -17.76 22.78 3.18
C GLY A 186 -18.78 23.40 2.20
N ARG A 187 -19.09 22.69 1.09
CA ARG A 187 -20.15 23.11 0.16
C ARG A 187 -21.53 22.94 0.77
N LEU A 188 -21.79 21.82 1.43
CA LEU A 188 -23.04 21.57 2.15
C LEU A 188 -23.28 22.61 3.25
N PHE A 189 -22.25 22.89 4.06
CA PHE A 189 -22.35 23.90 5.10
C PHE A 189 -22.65 25.30 4.53
N ARG A 190 -22.00 25.69 3.43
CA ARG A 190 -22.28 26.98 2.77
C ARG A 190 -23.73 27.04 2.26
N LEU A 191 -24.26 25.91 1.75
CA LEU A 191 -25.64 25.84 1.33
C LEU A 191 -26.59 26.01 2.52
N ALA A 192 -26.36 25.30 3.62
CA ALA A 192 -27.14 25.43 4.86
C ALA A 192 -27.11 26.87 5.40
N SER A 193 -25.95 27.53 5.38
CA SER A 193 -25.78 28.91 5.83
C SER A 193 -26.57 29.91 4.97
N ARG A 194 -26.71 29.67 3.66
CA ARG A 194 -27.58 30.48 2.78
C ARG A 194 -29.06 30.40 3.19
N HIS A 195 -29.47 29.26 3.74
CA HIS A 195 -30.80 29.05 4.28
C HIS A 195 -30.96 29.42 5.76
N LYS A 196 -30.02 30.22 6.31
CA LYS A 196 -30.01 30.73 7.69
C LYS A 196 -29.93 29.64 8.76
N ILE A 197 -29.38 28.47 8.44
CA ILE A 197 -29.13 27.40 9.40
C ILE A 197 -27.80 27.71 10.12
N SER A 198 -27.84 27.74 11.46
CA SER A 198 -26.64 27.94 12.26
C SER A 198 -25.67 26.76 12.14
N ARG A 199 -24.38 27.04 12.32
CA ARG A 199 -23.34 25.98 12.29
C ARG A 199 -23.61 24.88 13.31
N GLU A 200 -24.03 25.24 14.50
CA GLU A 200 -24.31 24.28 15.58
C GLU A 200 -25.47 23.36 15.23
N SER A 201 -26.55 23.92 14.68
CA SER A 201 -27.71 23.14 14.22
C SER A 201 -27.36 22.20 13.07
N PHE A 202 -26.54 22.71 12.11
CA PHE A 202 -26.07 21.88 11.00
C PHE A 202 -25.23 20.70 11.49
N LEU A 203 -24.21 20.94 12.33
CA LEU A 203 -23.36 19.88 12.83
C LEU A 203 -24.11 18.86 13.67
N LYS A 204 -25.08 19.31 14.49
CA LYS A 204 -25.91 18.40 15.30
C LYS A 204 -26.75 17.44 14.46
N GLN A 205 -27.23 17.87 13.31
CA GLN A 205 -28.03 17.05 12.40
C GLN A 205 -27.16 16.23 11.43
N TYR A 206 -26.00 16.76 11.01
CA TYR A 206 -25.14 16.15 10.02
C TYR A 206 -24.29 15.02 10.60
N ILE A 207 -23.69 15.25 11.77
CA ILE A 207 -22.80 14.24 12.38
C ILE A 207 -23.61 13.00 12.78
N GLY A 208 -23.21 11.86 12.20
CA GLY A 208 -23.87 10.56 12.39
C GLY A 208 -24.96 10.25 11.35
N ASN A 209 -25.37 11.24 10.55
CA ASN A 209 -26.39 11.09 9.51
C ASN A 209 -25.84 11.47 8.11
N GLU A 210 -24.53 11.39 7.91
CA GLU A 210 -23.85 11.85 6.68
C GLU A 210 -24.32 11.10 5.42
N LEU A 211 -24.85 9.90 5.59
CA LEU A 211 -25.33 9.04 4.50
C LEU A 211 -26.85 9.08 4.31
N GLU A 212 -27.57 9.77 5.17
CA GLU A 212 -29.04 9.92 5.05
C GLU A 212 -29.39 10.93 3.96
N THR A 213 -30.20 10.49 3.01
CA THR A 213 -30.62 11.32 1.86
C THR A 213 -32.06 11.84 1.98
N ALA A 214 -32.74 11.51 3.06
CA ALA A 214 -34.14 11.88 3.27
C ALA A 214 -34.30 13.19 4.03
#